data_fad5e62f7591c78ae901f2cf8bd995f0
#
_entry.id   fad5e62f7591c78ae901f2cf8bd995f0
#
_cell.length_a   1.000
_cell.length_b   1.000
_cell.length_c   1.000
_cell.angle_alpha   90.00
_cell.angle_beta   90.00
_cell.angle_gamma   90.00
#
_symmetry.space_group_name_H-M   'P 1'
#
loop_
_entity.id
_entity.type
_entity.pdbx_description
1 polymer ?
#
loop_
_entity_poly.entity_id
_entity_poly.type
_entity_poly.pdbx_seq_one_letter_code
_entity_poly.pdbx_strand_id
1 'polypeptide(L)'
;MKRSPSTVAVVLIGWTLLGLGSSVAAAQSERTTALVTIAQAKAKCLIQTGTMVAEQALSLANRFLDAKQVTQQQRRMVNNSPGFEDLMKRYINDQGGCEAIVKDFQ
;
A
#
# COMPACT_ATOMS: atom_id res chain seq x y z
N MET A 1 -14.95 -19.52 41.96
CA MET A 1 -14.26 -18.26 41.86
C MET A 1 -13.29 -18.21 40.69
N LYS A 2 -12.33 -19.07 40.68
CA LYS A 2 -11.29 -19.03 39.67
C LYS A 2 -11.78 -19.42 38.29
N ARG A 3 -12.85 -20.16 38.23
CA ARG A 3 -13.38 -20.61 36.95
C ARG A 3 -14.06 -19.49 36.18
N SER A 4 -14.67 -18.56 36.90
CA SER A 4 -15.34 -17.44 36.23
C SER A 4 -14.40 -16.63 35.36
N PRO A 5 -13.21 -16.26 35.84
CA PRO A 5 -12.26 -15.56 34.99
C PRO A 5 -11.85 -16.37 33.75
N SER A 6 -11.66 -17.68 33.94
CA SER A 6 -11.28 -18.54 32.81
C SER A 6 -12.37 -18.59 31.75
N THR A 7 -13.62 -18.68 32.17
CA THR A 7 -14.74 -18.71 31.27
C THR A 7 -14.82 -17.42 30.48
N VAL A 8 -14.63 -16.31 31.16
CA VAL A 8 -14.62 -15.01 30.49
C VAL A 8 -13.50 -14.92 29.46
N ALA A 9 -12.32 -15.43 29.84
CA ALA A 9 -11.17 -15.41 28.91
C ALA A 9 -11.45 -16.20 27.63
N VAL A 10 -12.12 -17.33 27.75
CA VAL A 10 -12.46 -18.14 26.57
C VAL A 10 -13.39 -17.36 25.65
N VAL A 11 -14.39 -16.68 26.20
CA VAL A 11 -15.31 -15.87 25.41
C VAL A 11 -14.56 -14.76 24.69
N LEU A 12 -13.64 -14.10 25.39
CA LEU A 12 -12.84 -13.04 24.79
C LEU A 12 -12.00 -13.55 23.64
N ILE A 13 -11.43 -14.74 23.77
CA ILE A 13 -10.65 -15.34 22.71
C ILE A 13 -11.51 -15.53 21.45
N GLY A 14 -12.73 -16.00 21.64
CA GLY A 14 -13.63 -16.18 20.51
C GLY A 14 -13.91 -14.88 19.77
N TRP A 15 -14.15 -13.83 20.49
CA TRP A 15 -14.36 -12.50 19.89
C TRP A 15 -13.12 -12.03 19.15
N THR A 16 -11.96 -12.22 19.77
CA THR A 16 -10.69 -11.82 19.18
C THR A 16 -10.47 -12.51 17.83
N LEU A 17 -10.77 -13.78 17.73
CA LEU A 17 -10.59 -14.52 16.48
C LEU A 17 -11.46 -13.96 15.35
N LEU A 18 -12.70 -13.63 15.64
CA LEU A 18 -13.59 -13.03 14.67
C LEU A 18 -13.08 -11.65 14.22
N GLY A 19 -12.62 -10.85 15.17
CA GLY A 19 -12.06 -9.56 14.86
C GLY A 19 -10.81 -9.64 14.01
N LEU A 20 -9.95 -10.63 14.30
CA LEU A 20 -8.72 -10.82 13.54
C LEU A 20 -9.00 -11.15 12.07
N GLY A 21 -10.03 -11.96 11.80
CA GLY A 21 -10.39 -12.28 10.43
C GLY A 21 -10.71 -11.04 9.60
N SER A 22 -11.54 -10.15 10.14
CA SER A 22 -11.88 -8.89 9.47
C SER A 22 -10.68 -7.97 9.35
N SER A 23 -9.88 -7.88 10.41
CA SER A 23 -8.70 -7.02 10.42
C SER A 23 -7.66 -7.43 9.38
N VAL A 24 -7.46 -8.72 9.18
CA VAL A 24 -6.50 -9.22 8.19
C VAL A 24 -6.90 -8.80 6.79
N ALA A 25 -8.18 -8.94 6.43
CA ALA A 25 -8.66 -8.57 5.10
C ALA A 25 -8.49 -7.06 4.87
N ALA A 26 -8.86 -6.24 5.85
CA ALA A 26 -8.71 -4.79 5.76
C ALA A 26 -7.23 -4.38 5.64
N ALA A 27 -6.37 -5.01 6.43
CA ALA A 27 -4.93 -4.72 6.41
C ALA A 27 -4.32 -5.07 5.05
N GLN A 28 -4.72 -6.18 4.43
CA GLN A 28 -4.23 -6.54 3.10
C GLN A 28 -4.66 -5.54 2.03
N SER A 29 -5.92 -5.07 2.10
CA SER A 29 -6.42 -4.08 1.17
C SER A 29 -5.66 -2.76 1.31
N GLU A 30 -5.45 -2.30 2.54
CA GLU A 30 -4.69 -1.09 2.82
C GLU A 30 -3.25 -1.22 2.35
N ARG A 31 -2.64 -2.37 2.59
CA ARG A 31 -1.27 -2.63 2.16
C ARG A 31 -1.15 -2.55 0.64
N THR A 32 -2.08 -3.17 -0.07
CA THR A 32 -2.08 -3.15 -1.53
C THR A 32 -2.21 -1.73 -2.05
N THR A 33 -3.15 -0.96 -1.51
CA THR A 33 -3.35 0.44 -1.89
C THR A 33 -2.07 1.25 -1.65
N ALA A 34 -1.45 1.07 -0.49
CA ALA A 34 -0.23 1.78 -0.16
C ALA A 34 0.90 1.43 -1.13
N LEU A 35 1.09 0.15 -1.44
CA LEU A 35 2.16 -0.29 -2.34
C LEU A 35 1.97 0.26 -3.75
N VAL A 36 0.75 0.22 -4.28
CA VAL A 36 0.46 0.75 -5.61
C VAL A 36 0.66 2.27 -5.62
N THR A 37 0.22 2.96 -4.57
CA THR A 37 0.40 4.42 -4.46
C THR A 37 1.88 4.78 -4.46
N ILE A 38 2.68 4.08 -3.69
CA ILE A 38 4.13 4.32 -3.62
C ILE A 38 4.78 4.08 -4.99
N ALA A 39 4.48 2.95 -5.61
CA ALA A 39 5.07 2.59 -6.89
C ALA A 39 4.72 3.59 -7.98
N GLN A 40 3.45 3.97 -8.08
CA GLN A 40 2.99 4.89 -9.11
C GLN A 40 3.49 6.31 -8.86
N ALA A 41 3.53 6.75 -7.61
CA ALA A 41 4.06 8.06 -7.27
C ALA A 41 5.54 8.19 -7.62
N LYS A 42 6.31 7.16 -7.32
CA LYS A 42 7.73 7.14 -7.67
C LYS A 42 7.93 7.17 -9.18
N ALA A 43 7.19 6.36 -9.91
CA ALA A 43 7.26 6.35 -11.37
C ALA A 43 6.91 7.73 -11.94
N LYS A 44 5.85 8.35 -11.45
CA LYS A 44 5.43 9.67 -11.88
C LYS A 44 6.54 10.70 -11.65
N CYS A 45 7.15 10.69 -10.48
CA CYS A 45 8.22 11.62 -10.15
C CYS A 45 9.48 11.39 -10.99
N LEU A 46 9.83 10.13 -11.25
CA LEU A 46 10.97 9.80 -12.09
C LEU A 46 10.79 10.35 -13.53
N ILE A 47 9.57 10.24 -14.05
CA ILE A 47 9.24 10.76 -15.38
C ILE A 47 9.24 12.29 -15.38
N GLN A 48 8.56 12.90 -14.42
CA GLN A 48 8.42 14.36 -14.36
C GLN A 48 9.74 15.08 -14.19
N THR A 49 10.66 14.50 -13.45
CA THR A 49 11.97 15.11 -13.23
C THR A 49 12.97 14.80 -14.33
N GLY A 50 12.58 13.99 -15.30
CA GLY A 50 13.49 13.59 -16.38
C GLY A 50 14.56 12.59 -15.95
N THR A 51 14.41 12.01 -14.75
CA THR A 51 15.38 11.03 -14.23
C THR A 51 15.33 9.73 -15.02
N MET A 52 14.14 9.35 -15.46
CA MET A 52 13.92 8.16 -16.28
C MET A 52 12.89 8.43 -17.35
N VAL A 53 13.00 7.72 -18.48
CA VAL A 53 11.93 7.72 -19.49
C VAL A 53 10.77 6.90 -18.96
N ALA A 54 9.57 7.16 -19.48
CA ALA A 54 8.34 6.55 -18.98
C ALA A 54 8.43 5.02 -18.94
N GLU A 55 8.94 4.40 -19.99
CA GLU A 55 9.05 2.96 -20.09
C GLU A 55 9.88 2.37 -18.97
N GLN A 56 11.02 2.98 -18.68
CA GLN A 56 11.88 2.52 -17.59
C GLN A 56 11.23 2.71 -16.22
N ALA A 57 10.62 3.86 -16.00
CA ALA A 57 9.98 4.16 -14.73
C ALA A 57 8.83 3.20 -14.44
N LEU A 58 8.00 2.93 -15.44
CA LEU A 58 6.88 2.01 -15.29
C LEU A 58 7.34 0.56 -15.11
N SER A 59 8.40 0.17 -15.82
CA SER A 59 9.00 -1.16 -15.64
C SER A 59 9.50 -1.34 -14.21
N LEU A 60 10.15 -0.32 -13.66
CA LEU A 60 10.65 -0.35 -12.29
C LEU A 60 9.51 -0.50 -11.29
N ALA A 61 8.43 0.28 -11.49
CA ALA A 61 7.25 0.20 -10.64
C ALA A 61 6.62 -1.19 -10.69
N ASN A 62 6.51 -1.77 -11.89
CA ASN A 62 5.92 -3.09 -12.06
C ASN A 62 6.76 -4.17 -11.40
N ARG A 63 8.07 -4.11 -11.52
CA ARG A 63 8.96 -5.07 -10.85
C ARG A 63 8.84 -4.98 -9.33
N PHE A 64 8.74 -3.77 -8.80
CA PHE A 64 8.52 -3.58 -7.37
C PHE A 64 7.22 -4.25 -6.93
N LEU A 65 6.14 -4.01 -7.67
CA LEU A 65 4.84 -4.58 -7.33
C LEU A 65 4.81 -6.11 -7.49
N ASP A 66 5.51 -6.64 -8.52
CA ASP A 66 5.67 -8.09 -8.68
C ASP A 66 6.38 -8.70 -7.47
N ALA A 67 7.46 -8.07 -7.03
CA ALA A 67 8.22 -8.54 -5.86
C ALA A 67 7.37 -8.52 -4.60
N LYS A 68 6.41 -7.61 -4.51
CA LYS A 68 5.49 -7.51 -3.38
C LYS A 68 4.23 -8.35 -3.56
N GLN A 69 4.15 -9.11 -4.64
CA GLN A 69 3.04 -10.02 -4.93
C GLN A 69 1.70 -9.29 -5.12
N VAL A 70 1.74 -8.11 -5.67
CA VAL A 70 0.54 -7.35 -6.03
C VAL A 70 0.12 -7.76 -7.44
N THR A 71 -1.05 -8.36 -7.58
CA THR A 71 -1.53 -8.84 -8.87
C THR A 71 -1.91 -7.70 -9.81
N GLN A 72 -1.97 -7.99 -11.11
CA GLN A 72 -2.41 -7.01 -12.10
C GLN A 72 -3.83 -6.53 -11.81
N GLN A 73 -4.70 -7.43 -11.39
CA GLN A 73 -6.07 -7.06 -11.05
C GLN A 73 -6.09 -6.08 -9.88
N GLN A 74 -5.30 -6.33 -8.85
CA GLN A 74 -5.20 -5.43 -7.70
C GLN A 74 -4.70 -4.05 -8.10
N ARG A 75 -3.70 -4.00 -8.99
CA ARG A 75 -3.18 -2.73 -9.51
C ARG A 75 -4.25 -1.94 -10.22
N ARG A 76 -5.01 -2.60 -11.11
CA ARG A 76 -6.09 -1.95 -11.82
C ARG A 76 -7.17 -1.42 -10.88
N MET A 77 -7.53 -2.20 -9.89
CA MET A 77 -8.54 -1.78 -8.92
C MET A 77 -8.11 -0.51 -8.18
N VAL A 78 -6.87 -0.46 -7.74
CA VAL A 78 -6.35 0.71 -7.03
C VAL A 78 -6.24 1.91 -7.98
N ASN A 79 -5.68 1.71 -9.17
CA ASN A 79 -5.51 2.79 -10.15
C ASN A 79 -6.85 3.42 -10.56
N ASN A 80 -7.91 2.63 -10.57
CA ASN A 80 -9.24 3.10 -10.96
C ASN A 80 -10.08 3.56 -9.77
N SER A 81 -9.54 3.53 -8.56
CA SER A 81 -10.27 3.95 -7.37
C SER A 81 -10.45 5.45 -7.32
N PRO A 82 -11.63 5.93 -6.91
CA PRO A 82 -11.81 7.36 -6.66
C PRO A 82 -10.82 7.83 -5.59
N GLY A 83 -10.22 8.98 -5.81
CA GLY A 83 -9.28 9.54 -4.85
C GLY A 83 -7.85 9.02 -4.94
N PHE A 84 -7.55 8.11 -5.87
CA PHE A 84 -6.20 7.58 -6.02
C PHE A 84 -5.19 8.70 -6.37
N GLU A 85 -5.58 9.64 -7.22
CA GLU A 85 -4.74 10.79 -7.57
C GLU A 85 -4.41 11.62 -6.33
N ASP A 86 -5.39 11.83 -5.46
CA ASP A 86 -5.17 12.58 -4.23
C ASP A 86 -4.25 11.85 -3.27
N LEU A 87 -4.35 10.52 -3.23
CA LEU A 87 -3.43 9.70 -2.42
C LEU A 87 -2.00 9.87 -2.91
N MET A 88 -1.79 9.83 -4.22
CA MET A 88 -0.46 10.02 -4.77
C MET A 88 0.10 11.40 -4.45
N LYS A 89 -0.73 12.44 -4.61
CA LYS A 89 -0.31 13.81 -4.29
C LYS A 89 0.09 13.96 -2.84
N ARG A 90 -0.70 13.39 -1.94
CA ARG A 90 -0.39 13.44 -0.51
C ARG A 90 0.90 12.70 -0.20
N TYR A 91 1.08 11.52 -0.79
CA TYR A 91 2.30 10.75 -0.59
C TYR A 91 3.52 11.57 -1.05
N ILE A 92 3.45 12.15 -2.24
CA ILE A 92 4.55 12.94 -2.79
C ILE A 92 4.86 14.13 -1.87
N ASN A 93 3.83 14.84 -1.41
CA ASN A 93 4.00 15.95 -0.48
C ASN A 93 4.63 15.52 0.83
N ASP A 94 4.17 14.42 1.39
CA ASP A 94 4.66 13.91 2.67
C ASP A 94 6.13 13.50 2.58
N GLN A 95 6.58 13.07 1.40
CA GLN A 95 7.97 12.70 1.17
C GLN A 95 8.88 13.89 0.88
N GLY A 96 8.33 15.09 0.76
CA GLY A 96 9.12 16.28 0.46
C GLY A 96 9.13 16.69 -1.00
N GLY A 97 8.21 16.16 -1.79
CA GLY A 97 8.10 16.45 -3.22
C GLY A 97 8.85 15.45 -4.09
N CYS A 98 8.66 15.57 -5.40
CA CYS A 98 9.30 14.65 -6.34
C CYS A 98 10.82 14.68 -6.25
N GLU A 99 11.41 15.84 -5.99
CA GLU A 99 12.87 15.95 -5.87
C GLU A 99 13.42 15.08 -4.75
N ALA A 100 12.72 15.06 -3.61
CA ALA A 100 13.11 14.22 -2.49
C ALA A 100 12.97 12.73 -2.83
N ILE A 101 11.90 12.37 -3.51
CA ILE A 101 11.63 10.98 -3.89
C ILE A 101 12.72 10.45 -4.83
N VAL A 102 13.09 11.24 -5.85
CA VAL A 102 14.04 10.77 -6.87
C VAL A 102 15.48 10.73 -6.38
N LYS A 103 15.78 11.35 -5.26
CA LYS A 103 17.13 11.30 -4.70
C LYS A 103 17.64 9.88 -4.53
N ASP A 104 16.78 8.98 -4.16
CA ASP A 104 17.14 7.58 -3.92
C ASP A 104 17.54 6.84 -5.20
N PHE A 105 17.26 7.45 -6.36
CA PHE A 105 17.55 6.84 -7.66
C PHE A 105 18.70 7.52 -8.40
N GLN A 106 19.37 8.45 -7.75
CA GLN A 106 20.48 9.19 -8.38
C GLN A 106 21.85 8.78 -7.89
#